data_59c9c1b9611da15f3853ef8fc2c7f925
#
_entry.id   59c9c1b9611da15f3853ef8fc2c7f925
#
_cell.length_a   1.000
_cell.length_b   1.000
_cell.length_c   1.000
_cell.angle_alpha   90.00
_cell.angle_beta   90.00
_cell.angle_gamma   90.00
#
_symmetry.space_group_name_H-M   'P 1'
#
loop_
_entity.id
_entity.type
_entity.pdbx_description
1 polymer ?
#
loop_
_entity_poly.entity_id
_entity_poly.type
_entity_poly.pdbx_seq_one_letter_code
_entity_poly.pdbx_strand_id
1 'polypeptide(L)'
;VSKMYNKEASKYNSTMATGFVLLNIDAEGTASTSLGKKLGMEATSLSRLLNSMEEKNLIMRSPNPKDGRSVLIFLTTFGKSKRNDSREVVLKFNNVIEKRLKSVQIKHFFEVANCIKEESKKFEHF
;
A
#
# COMPACT_ATOMS: atom_id res chain seq x y z
N VAL A 1 -6.33 -13.13 6.13
CA VAL A 1 -6.02 -12.34 4.93
C VAL A 1 -4.52 -12.14 4.78
N SER A 2 -3.81 -11.57 5.76
CA SER A 2 -2.36 -11.29 5.69
C SER A 2 -1.52 -12.53 5.38
N LYS A 3 -1.81 -13.67 6.02
CA LYS A 3 -1.12 -14.94 5.77
C LYS A 3 -1.28 -15.39 4.31
N MET A 4 -2.47 -15.21 3.74
CA MET A 4 -2.74 -15.54 2.34
C MET A 4 -1.93 -14.63 1.41
N TYR A 5 -1.98 -13.30 1.62
CA TYR A 5 -1.22 -12.37 0.80
C TYR A 5 0.29 -12.57 0.90
N ASN A 6 0.83 -12.87 2.08
CA ASN A 6 2.25 -13.19 2.22
C ASN A 6 2.64 -14.47 1.48
N LYS A 7 1.78 -15.49 1.49
CA LYS A 7 2.00 -16.73 0.73
C LYS A 7 2.01 -16.45 -0.77
N GLU A 8 1.08 -15.67 -1.28
CA GLU A 8 1.06 -15.29 -2.70
C GLU A 8 2.27 -14.42 -3.07
N ALA A 9 2.60 -13.43 -2.25
CA ALA A 9 3.77 -12.57 -2.47
C ALA A 9 5.09 -13.33 -2.50
N SER A 10 5.22 -14.39 -1.68
CA SER A 10 6.44 -15.20 -1.64
C SER A 10 6.75 -15.89 -2.98
N LYS A 11 5.74 -16.15 -3.80
CA LYS A 11 5.91 -16.69 -5.16
C LYS A 11 6.68 -15.73 -6.08
N TYR A 12 6.69 -14.46 -5.75
CA TYR A 12 7.40 -13.38 -6.47
C TYR A 12 8.61 -12.85 -5.68
N ASN A 13 9.10 -13.61 -4.70
CA ASN A 13 10.16 -13.18 -3.79
C ASN A 13 9.85 -11.84 -3.08
N SER A 14 8.61 -11.67 -2.65
CA SER A 14 8.11 -10.45 -2.04
C SER A 14 7.31 -10.73 -0.76
N THR A 15 6.85 -9.67 -0.11
CA THR A 15 5.97 -9.72 1.05
C THR A 15 4.70 -8.89 0.79
N MET A 16 3.66 -9.12 1.57
CA MET A 16 2.44 -8.30 1.52
C MET A 16 2.75 -6.82 1.76
N ALA A 17 3.63 -6.51 2.72
CA ALA A 17 4.02 -5.14 3.04
C ALA A 17 4.69 -4.44 1.84
N THR A 18 5.62 -5.11 1.17
CA THR A 18 6.26 -4.60 -0.05
C THR A 18 5.23 -4.34 -1.15
N GLY A 19 4.36 -5.31 -1.41
CA GLY A 19 3.29 -5.16 -2.41
C GLY A 19 2.36 -4.00 -2.10
N PHE A 20 2.01 -3.81 -0.85
CA PHE A 20 1.15 -2.72 -0.39
C PHE A 20 1.78 -1.35 -0.62
N VAL A 21 3.08 -1.21 -0.34
CA VAL A 21 3.82 0.03 -0.66
C VAL A 21 3.85 0.27 -2.17
N LEU A 22 4.21 -0.74 -2.96
CA LEU A 22 4.28 -0.62 -4.43
C LEU A 22 2.97 -0.13 -5.05
N LEU A 23 1.84 -0.63 -4.54
CA LEU A 23 0.50 -0.25 -5.02
C LEU A 23 0.11 1.19 -4.66
N ASN A 24 0.80 1.81 -3.72
CA ASN A 24 0.47 3.15 -3.22
C ASN A 24 1.46 4.24 -3.66
N ILE A 25 2.40 3.93 -4.55
CA ILE A 25 3.32 4.89 -5.13
C ILE A 25 2.78 5.38 -6.48
N ASP A 26 2.58 6.69 -6.59
CA ASP A 26 2.09 7.33 -7.80
C ASP A 26 3.22 7.50 -8.85
N ALA A 27 2.84 7.59 -10.12
CA ALA A 27 3.80 7.70 -11.24
C ALA A 27 4.68 8.95 -11.15
N GLU A 28 4.13 10.06 -10.67
CA GLU A 28 4.83 11.35 -10.46
C GLU A 28 5.61 11.42 -9.15
N GLY A 29 5.67 10.33 -8.41
CA GLY A 29 6.33 10.25 -7.11
C GLY A 29 5.39 10.50 -5.95
N THR A 30 5.71 9.88 -4.81
CA THR A 30 4.92 9.98 -3.58
C THR A 30 5.83 10.39 -2.43
N ALA A 31 5.44 11.41 -1.68
CA ALA A 31 6.20 11.83 -0.50
C ALA A 31 6.18 10.73 0.57
N SER A 32 7.32 10.45 1.18
CA SER A 32 7.47 9.43 2.22
C SER A 32 6.52 9.67 3.41
N THR A 33 6.31 10.93 3.78
CA THR A 33 5.37 11.33 4.85
C THR A 33 3.91 11.00 4.50
N SER A 34 3.51 11.25 3.27
CA SER A 34 2.16 10.90 2.77
C SER A 34 1.96 9.39 2.73
N LEU A 35 2.99 8.65 2.34
CA LEU A 35 2.95 7.20 2.26
C LEU A 35 2.74 6.57 3.63
N GLY A 36 3.45 7.04 4.66
CA GLY A 36 3.29 6.57 6.04
C GLY A 36 1.86 6.75 6.56
N LYS A 37 1.27 7.92 6.36
CA LYS A 37 -0.11 8.21 6.73
C LYS A 37 -1.11 7.31 6.00
N LYS A 38 -0.93 7.15 4.69
CA LYS A 38 -1.80 6.34 3.83
C LYS A 38 -1.80 4.85 4.22
N LEU A 39 -0.64 4.33 4.63
CA LEU A 39 -0.47 2.93 4.99
C LEU A 39 -0.69 2.66 6.49
N GLY A 40 -0.84 3.69 7.31
CA GLY A 40 -0.94 3.54 8.75
C GLY A 40 0.31 2.93 9.37
N MET A 41 1.48 3.20 8.79
CA MET A 41 2.77 2.67 9.24
C MET A 41 3.55 3.70 10.06
N GLU A 42 4.17 3.21 11.13
CA GLU A 42 5.14 3.98 11.89
C GLU A 42 6.35 4.38 11.02
N ALA A 43 6.89 5.58 11.24
CA ALA A 43 7.98 6.12 10.45
C ALA A 43 9.21 5.21 10.42
N THR A 44 9.55 4.58 11.54
CA THR A 44 10.70 3.66 11.64
C THR A 44 10.48 2.40 10.80
N SER A 45 9.29 1.80 10.88
CA SER A 45 8.94 0.60 10.10
C SER A 45 8.92 0.89 8.61
N LEU A 46 8.33 2.03 8.21
CA LEU A 46 8.31 2.46 6.83
C LEU A 46 9.74 2.72 6.30
N SER A 47 10.58 3.40 7.07
CA SER A 47 11.96 3.68 6.69
C SER A 47 12.76 2.41 6.43
N ARG A 48 12.64 1.40 7.29
CA ARG A 48 13.28 0.09 7.10
C ARG A 48 12.81 -0.61 5.84
N LEU A 49 11.50 -0.58 5.61
CA LEU A 49 10.88 -1.20 4.42
C LEU A 49 11.36 -0.49 3.14
N LEU A 50 11.36 0.84 3.11
CA LEU A 50 11.84 1.62 1.98
C LEU A 50 13.33 1.40 1.70
N ASN A 51 14.16 1.31 2.73
CA ASN A 51 15.57 0.96 2.58
C ASN A 51 15.75 -0.40 1.90
N SER A 52 15.03 -1.41 2.37
CA SER A 52 15.04 -2.75 1.76
C SER A 52 14.57 -2.72 0.30
N MET A 53 13.53 -1.98 0.01
CA MET A 53 12.99 -1.85 -1.35
C MET A 53 13.94 -1.14 -2.30
N GLU A 54 14.67 -0.14 -1.81
CA GLU A 54 15.70 0.56 -2.58
C GLU A 54 16.89 -0.37 -2.89
N GLU A 55 17.36 -1.12 -1.89
CA GLU A 55 18.41 -2.14 -2.08
C GLU A 55 18.03 -3.20 -3.12
N LYS A 56 16.75 -3.58 -3.16
CA LYS A 56 16.21 -4.51 -4.15
C LYS A 56 15.88 -3.87 -5.51
N ASN A 57 16.23 -2.61 -5.68
CA ASN A 57 15.99 -1.84 -6.91
C ASN A 57 14.50 -1.73 -7.30
N LEU A 58 13.61 -1.71 -6.34
CA LEU A 58 12.17 -1.54 -6.56
C LEU A 58 11.76 -0.08 -6.63
N ILE A 59 12.46 0.76 -5.87
CA ILE A 59 12.20 2.20 -5.75
C ILE A 59 13.48 3.01 -5.88
N MET A 60 13.31 4.28 -6.19
CA MET A 60 14.31 5.35 -6.10
C MET A 60 13.80 6.44 -5.18
N ARG A 61 14.71 7.08 -4.47
CA ARG A 61 14.41 8.24 -3.62
C ARG A 61 15.07 9.49 -4.20
N SER A 62 14.35 10.60 -4.12
CA SER A 62 14.82 11.90 -4.58
C SER A 62 14.41 12.96 -3.57
N PRO A 63 15.21 14.04 -3.38
CA PRO A 63 14.79 15.15 -2.53
C PRO A 63 13.44 15.71 -2.95
N ASN A 64 12.59 16.05 -1.97
CA ASN A 64 11.31 16.69 -2.26
C ASN A 64 11.53 18.20 -2.36
N PRO A 65 11.35 18.84 -3.53
CA PRO A 65 11.59 20.27 -3.70
C PRO A 65 10.58 21.14 -2.94
N LYS A 66 9.44 20.58 -2.54
CA LYS A 66 8.37 21.29 -1.82
C LYS A 66 8.47 21.14 -0.30
N ASP A 67 9.19 20.15 0.18
CA ASP A 67 9.30 19.86 1.61
C ASP A 67 10.63 19.15 1.91
N GLY A 68 11.58 19.87 2.51
CA GLY A 68 12.89 19.35 2.89
C GLY A 68 12.86 18.26 3.98
N ARG A 69 11.70 18.02 4.61
CA ARG A 69 11.54 16.99 5.66
C ARG A 69 11.19 15.62 5.09
N SER A 70 10.85 15.55 3.82
CA SER A 70 10.45 14.32 3.16
C SER A 70 11.27 14.08 1.90
N VAL A 71 11.26 12.84 1.43
CA VAL A 71 11.79 12.48 0.12
C VAL A 71 10.64 12.05 -0.78
N LEU A 72 10.81 12.20 -2.08
CA LEU A 72 9.91 11.62 -3.07
C LEU A 72 10.34 10.20 -3.39
N ILE A 73 9.39 9.29 -3.39
CA ILE A 73 9.58 7.88 -3.72
C ILE A 73 9.02 7.64 -5.12
N PHE A 74 9.85 7.06 -5.99
CA PHE A 74 9.48 6.68 -7.36
C PHE A 74 9.66 5.19 -7.55
N LEU A 75 8.81 4.59 -8.36
CA LEU A 75 9.03 3.21 -8.82
C LEU A 75 10.11 3.19 -9.90
N THR A 76 11.02 2.22 -9.82
CA THR A 76 11.88 1.84 -10.95
C THR A 76 11.05 1.08 -11.98
N THR A 77 11.64 0.81 -13.15
CA THR A 77 11.00 -0.08 -14.15
C THR A 77 10.75 -1.47 -13.56
N PHE A 78 11.69 -1.99 -12.80
CA PHE A 78 11.53 -3.27 -12.07
C PHE A 78 10.43 -3.18 -11.01
N GLY A 79 10.37 -2.08 -10.25
CA GLY A 79 9.31 -1.83 -9.28
C GLY A 79 7.91 -1.77 -9.90
N LYS A 80 7.78 -1.20 -11.08
CA LYS A 80 6.51 -1.18 -11.83
C LYS A 80 6.06 -2.58 -12.22
N SER A 81 6.99 -3.44 -12.63
CA SER A 81 6.71 -4.86 -12.92
C SER A 81 6.21 -5.58 -11.67
N LYS A 82 6.87 -5.40 -10.54
CA LYS A 82 6.47 -6.00 -9.26
C LYS A 82 5.16 -5.43 -8.72
N ARG A 83 4.89 -4.17 -8.95
CA ARG A 83 3.58 -3.57 -8.66
C ARG A 83 2.46 -4.26 -9.45
N ASN A 84 2.70 -4.57 -10.72
CA ASN A 84 1.72 -5.28 -11.55
C ASN A 84 1.45 -6.68 -11.01
N ASP A 85 2.47 -7.42 -10.60
CA ASP A 85 2.31 -8.74 -9.96
C ASP A 85 1.43 -8.62 -8.70
N SER A 86 1.71 -7.63 -7.85
CA SER A 86 0.93 -7.37 -6.63
C SER A 86 -0.52 -7.01 -6.95
N ARG A 87 -0.73 -6.19 -7.98
CA ARG A 87 -2.06 -5.80 -8.44
C ARG A 87 -2.88 -7.00 -8.90
N GLU A 88 -2.27 -7.89 -9.67
CA GLU A 88 -2.95 -9.11 -10.15
C GLU A 88 -3.44 -9.99 -9.00
N VAL A 89 -2.60 -10.18 -7.98
CA VAL A 89 -2.99 -10.95 -6.78
C VAL A 89 -4.21 -10.33 -6.09
N VAL A 90 -4.20 -9.00 -5.90
CA VAL A 90 -5.31 -8.28 -5.26
C VAL A 90 -6.59 -8.39 -6.10
N LEU A 91 -6.50 -8.16 -7.41
CA LEU A 91 -7.65 -8.23 -8.30
C LEU A 91 -8.23 -9.66 -8.36
N LYS A 92 -7.38 -10.67 -8.40
CA LYS A 92 -7.81 -12.07 -8.37
C LYS A 92 -8.59 -12.40 -7.10
N PHE A 93 -8.10 -11.97 -5.95
CA PHE A 93 -8.77 -12.19 -4.68
C PHE A 93 -10.10 -11.43 -4.60
N ASN A 94 -10.11 -10.16 -4.97
CA ASN A 94 -11.32 -9.34 -5.01
C ASN A 94 -12.39 -9.97 -5.92
N ASN A 95 -12.00 -10.48 -7.08
CA ASN A 95 -12.90 -11.13 -8.03
C ASN A 95 -13.57 -12.37 -7.42
N VAL A 96 -12.81 -13.16 -6.66
CA VAL A 96 -13.37 -14.33 -5.96
C VAL A 96 -14.43 -13.91 -4.94
N ILE A 97 -14.16 -12.83 -4.20
CA ILE A 97 -15.10 -12.31 -3.19
C ILE A 97 -16.35 -11.74 -3.87
N GLU A 98 -16.19 -10.90 -4.89
CA GLU A 98 -17.30 -10.27 -5.61
C GLU A 98 -18.28 -11.30 -6.22
N LYS A 99 -17.76 -12.42 -6.71
CA LYS A 99 -18.58 -13.50 -7.23
C LYS A 99 -19.43 -14.21 -6.16
N ARG A 100 -19.07 -14.10 -4.89
CA ARG A 100 -19.76 -14.75 -3.77
C ARG A 100 -20.70 -13.83 -3.03
N LEU A 101 -20.63 -12.53 -3.29
CA LEU A 101 -21.42 -11.51 -2.60
C LEU A 101 -22.35 -10.79 -3.57
N LYS A 102 -23.47 -10.32 -3.05
CA LYS A 102 -24.35 -9.41 -3.77
C LYS A 102 -23.75 -8.00 -3.75
N SER A 103 -23.96 -7.23 -4.80
CA SER A 103 -23.47 -5.84 -4.89
C SER A 103 -23.97 -4.96 -3.73
N VAL A 104 -25.21 -5.19 -3.25
CA VAL A 104 -25.77 -4.47 -2.10
C VAL A 104 -25.03 -4.77 -0.80
N GLN A 105 -24.53 -6.00 -0.63
CA GLN A 105 -23.74 -6.38 0.55
C GLN A 105 -22.38 -5.67 0.54
N ILE A 106 -21.73 -5.58 -0.61
CA ILE A 106 -20.47 -4.87 -0.78
C ILE A 106 -20.67 -3.38 -0.48
N LYS A 107 -21.74 -2.78 -1.01
CA LYS A 107 -22.12 -1.39 -0.73
C LYS A 107 -22.30 -1.12 0.77
N HIS A 108 -23.07 -1.96 1.44
CA HIS A 108 -23.31 -1.83 2.88
C HIS A 108 -22.03 -2.01 3.70
N PHE A 109 -21.15 -2.92 3.29
CA PHE A 109 -19.84 -3.08 3.94
C PHE A 109 -19.03 -1.79 3.91
N PHE A 110 -18.93 -1.12 2.76
CA PHE A 110 -18.23 0.15 2.65
C PHE A 110 -18.90 1.27 3.43
N GLU A 111 -20.22 1.31 3.47
CA GLU A 111 -20.96 2.27 4.30
C GLU A 111 -20.60 2.11 5.79
N VAL A 112 -20.60 0.87 6.28
CA VAL A 112 -20.23 0.56 7.67
C VAL A 112 -18.75 0.89 7.93
N ALA A 113 -17.85 0.47 7.05
CA ALA A 113 -16.42 0.74 7.20
C ALA A 113 -16.11 2.24 7.22
N ASN A 114 -16.75 3.03 6.37
CA ASN A 114 -16.60 4.47 6.35
C ASN A 114 -17.13 5.12 7.63
N CYS A 115 -18.27 4.67 8.14
CA CYS A 115 -18.80 5.13 9.42
C CYS A 115 -17.82 4.89 10.57
N ILE A 116 -17.27 3.68 10.66
CA ILE A 116 -16.28 3.33 11.68
C ILE A 116 -15.04 4.22 11.55
N LYS A 117 -14.56 4.43 10.32
CA LYS A 117 -13.39 5.27 10.03
C LYS A 117 -13.64 6.73 10.45
N GLU A 118 -14.80 7.28 10.17
CA GLU A 118 -15.17 8.66 10.53
C GLU A 118 -15.27 8.82 12.04
N GLU A 119 -15.95 7.89 12.71
CA GLU A 119 -16.08 7.95 14.17
C GLU A 119 -14.74 7.77 14.87
N SER A 120 -13.88 6.85 14.41
CA SER A 120 -12.58 6.64 15.02
C SER A 120 -11.70 7.89 15.00
N LYS A 121 -11.77 8.72 13.95
CA LYS A 121 -11.05 9.99 13.88
C LYS A 121 -11.45 10.98 14.96
N LYS A 122 -12.70 10.93 15.43
CA LYS A 122 -13.17 11.81 16.52
C LYS A 122 -12.53 11.44 17.85
N PHE A 123 -12.15 10.18 18.03
CA PHE A 123 -11.49 9.70 19.25
C PHE A 123 -9.99 9.99 19.30
N GLU A 124 -9.34 10.30 18.20
CA GLU A 124 -7.93 10.68 18.17
C GLU A 124 -7.64 12.00 18.89
N HIS A 125 -8.67 12.76 19.24
CA HIS A 125 -8.59 14.06 19.94
C HIS A 125 -8.98 13.99 21.42
N PHE A 126 -9.19 12.80 21.97
CA PHE A 126 -9.49 12.60 23.38
C PHE A 126 -8.25 12.34 24.22
#